data_c6ffc9929fd83af822fc7b2421d2f1da
#
_entry.id   c6ffc9929fd83af822fc7b2421d2f1da
#
_cell.length_a   1.000
_cell.length_b   1.000
_cell.length_c   1.000
_cell.angle_alpha   90.00
_cell.angle_beta   90.00
_cell.angle_gamma   90.00
#
_symmetry.space_group_name_H-M   'P 1'
#
loop_
_entity.id
_entity.type
_entity.pdbx_description
1 polymer ?
#
loop_
_entity_poly.entity_id
_entity_poly.type
_entity_poly.pdbx_seq_one_letter_code
_entity_poly.pdbx_strand_id
1 'polypeptide(L)'
;ASEDAHRLDEWLEGIRHVELRLQAAGNTCGLSRPEELVVDDAERADLLFELVATGLACDATRVVTLTLGRAASERALPGYGAFDHHTASHHRGDPNAYDAWTGYTAWCTERVARLLDRMAATDDHGARLLDHSLVVAGSCMGEGQRHVPRDLPLVTAGSLGGLVGTGSHHVLEEDRPLADLWLGLLHTLGDDRATFGDDGTRAIDLG
;
A
#
# COMPACT_ATOMS: atom_id res chain seq x y z
N ALA A 1 -8.31 25.09 14.16
CA ALA A 1 -9.02 25.71 13.01
C ALA A 1 -8.06 26.27 11.94
N SER A 2 -7.01 27.04 12.29
CA SER A 2 -6.05 27.57 11.29
C SER A 2 -5.07 26.49 10.79
N GLU A 3 -4.62 25.61 11.66
CA GLU A 3 -3.71 24.52 11.32
C GLU A 3 -4.39 23.45 10.44
N ASP A 4 -5.64 23.13 10.73
CA ASP A 4 -6.41 22.17 9.91
C ASP A 4 -6.70 22.75 8.52
N ALA A 5 -6.96 24.06 8.43
CA ALA A 5 -7.13 24.74 7.15
C ALA A 5 -5.83 24.72 6.34
N HIS A 6 -4.68 24.95 6.98
CA HIS A 6 -3.39 24.91 6.32
C HIS A 6 -3.07 23.50 5.79
N ARG A 7 -3.29 22.45 6.60
CA ARG A 7 -3.12 21.05 6.17
C ARG A 7 -4.06 20.66 5.02
N LEU A 8 -5.29 21.19 5.02
CA LEU A 8 -6.23 20.98 3.93
C LEU A 8 -5.76 21.67 2.64
N ASP A 9 -5.26 22.89 2.75
CA ASP A 9 -4.73 23.64 1.61
C ASP A 9 -3.50 22.94 1.02
N GLU A 10 -2.57 22.49 1.84
CA GLU A 10 -1.40 21.70 1.40
C GLU A 10 -1.83 20.40 0.70
N TRP A 11 -2.83 19.70 1.23
CA TRP A 11 -3.37 18.48 0.63
C TRP A 11 -4.05 18.76 -0.71
N LEU A 12 -4.85 19.81 -0.82
CA LEU A 12 -5.49 20.22 -2.07
C LEU A 12 -4.47 20.67 -3.11
N GLU A 13 -3.43 21.36 -2.72
CA GLU A 13 -2.34 21.76 -3.60
C GLU A 13 -1.55 20.55 -4.09
N GLY A 14 -1.32 19.54 -3.22
CA GLY A 14 -0.74 18.25 -3.59
C GLY A 14 -1.57 17.52 -4.64
N ILE A 15 -2.90 17.42 -4.46
CA ILE A 15 -3.82 16.83 -5.46
C ILE A 15 -3.71 17.59 -6.78
N ARG A 16 -3.77 18.91 -6.77
CA ARG A 16 -3.70 19.71 -7.99
C ARG A 16 -2.35 19.52 -8.72
N HIS A 17 -1.28 19.39 -7.98
CA HIS A 17 0.03 19.10 -8.56
C HIS A 17 0.03 17.74 -9.29
N VAL A 18 -0.55 16.71 -8.67
CA VAL A 18 -0.71 15.38 -9.29
C VAL A 18 -1.60 15.46 -10.52
N GLU A 19 -2.74 16.17 -10.46
CA GLU A 19 -3.62 16.37 -11.62
C GLU A 19 -2.89 17.03 -12.79
N LEU A 20 -2.11 18.08 -12.55
CA LEU A 20 -1.33 18.75 -13.59
C LEU A 20 -0.24 17.84 -14.18
N ARG A 21 0.42 17.04 -13.35
CA ARG A 21 1.41 16.06 -13.82
C ARG A 21 0.76 14.95 -14.63
N LEU A 22 -0.39 14.43 -14.20
CA LEU A 22 -1.16 13.44 -14.94
C LEU A 22 -1.67 13.99 -16.28
N GLN A 23 -2.11 15.25 -16.33
CA GLN A 23 -2.49 15.90 -17.59
C GLN A 23 -1.29 16.05 -18.53
N ALA A 24 -0.13 16.41 -18.02
CA ALA A 24 1.10 16.49 -18.80
C ALA A 24 1.58 15.11 -19.26
N ALA A 25 1.53 14.10 -18.41
CA ALA A 25 1.90 12.72 -18.70
C ALA A 25 0.89 12.04 -19.64
N GLY A 26 -0.40 12.37 -19.56
CA GLY A 26 -1.45 11.81 -20.41
C GLY A 26 -1.19 11.97 -21.91
N ASN A 27 -0.43 12.99 -22.31
CA ASN A 27 -0.03 13.19 -23.70
C ASN A 27 1.16 12.30 -24.12
N THR A 28 1.91 11.75 -23.16
CA THR A 28 3.10 10.92 -23.42
C THR A 28 2.91 9.46 -23.06
N CYS A 29 2.03 9.15 -22.10
CA CYS A 29 1.85 7.81 -21.54
C CYS A 29 0.62 7.06 -22.04
N GLY A 30 -0.20 7.65 -22.92
CA GLY A 30 -1.39 7.00 -23.49
C GLY A 30 -2.50 6.68 -22.44
N LEU A 31 -2.49 7.34 -21.28
CA LEU A 31 -3.53 7.19 -20.27
C LEU A 31 -4.88 7.69 -20.81
N SER A 32 -5.82 6.79 -21.01
CA SER A 32 -7.21 7.12 -21.33
C SER A 32 -8.07 6.99 -20.09
N ARG A 33 -8.99 7.95 -19.90
CA ARG A 33 -10.00 7.84 -18.85
C ARG A 33 -10.99 6.74 -19.24
N PRO A 34 -11.30 5.77 -18.37
CA PRO A 34 -12.36 4.81 -18.62
C PRO A 34 -13.70 5.52 -18.79
N GLU A 35 -14.50 5.10 -19.78
CA GLU A 35 -15.78 5.75 -20.10
C GLU A 35 -16.85 5.54 -19.01
N GLU A 36 -16.85 4.39 -18.33
CA GLU A 36 -17.77 4.08 -17.24
C GLU A 36 -17.16 3.02 -16.30
N LEU A 37 -17.33 3.21 -14.99
CA LEU A 37 -16.79 2.33 -13.95
C LEU A 37 -17.93 1.66 -13.17
N VAL A 38 -18.69 0.77 -13.84
CA VAL A 38 -19.51 -0.22 -13.12
C VAL A 38 -18.70 -1.50 -13.02
N VAL A 39 -17.84 -1.57 -12.03
CA VAL A 39 -16.90 -2.66 -11.85
C VAL A 39 -17.03 -3.24 -10.45
N ASP A 40 -16.79 -4.52 -10.30
CA ASP A 40 -16.67 -5.15 -9.00
C ASP A 40 -15.38 -4.69 -8.27
N ASP A 41 -15.21 -5.13 -7.03
CA ASP A 41 -14.07 -4.70 -6.21
C ASP A 41 -12.73 -5.21 -6.74
N ALA A 42 -12.70 -6.39 -7.35
CA ALA A 42 -11.49 -6.94 -7.93
C ALA A 42 -11.05 -6.16 -9.16
N GLU A 43 -11.99 -5.91 -10.07
CA GLU A 43 -11.75 -5.13 -11.28
C GLU A 43 -11.35 -3.68 -10.95
N ARG A 44 -11.99 -3.08 -9.94
CA ARG A 44 -11.59 -1.75 -9.45
C ARG A 44 -10.16 -1.74 -8.91
N ALA A 45 -9.76 -2.75 -8.14
CA ALA A 45 -8.40 -2.86 -7.63
C ALA A 45 -7.40 -3.02 -8.79
N ASP A 46 -7.72 -3.86 -9.78
CA ASP A 46 -6.87 -4.09 -10.93
C ASP A 46 -6.70 -2.81 -11.80
N LEU A 47 -7.76 -2.02 -11.97
CA LEU A 47 -7.68 -0.71 -12.64
C LEU A 47 -6.83 0.30 -11.86
N LEU A 48 -6.97 0.35 -10.54
CA LEU A 48 -6.12 1.20 -9.69
C LEU A 48 -4.65 0.78 -9.79
N PHE A 49 -4.35 -0.50 -9.83
CA PHE A 49 -2.98 -1.01 -9.98
C PHE A 49 -2.39 -0.68 -11.36
N GLU A 50 -3.21 -0.71 -12.40
CA GLU A 50 -2.79 -0.25 -13.71
C GLU A 50 -2.43 1.24 -13.72
N LEU A 51 -3.25 2.07 -13.06
CA LEU A 51 -2.94 3.49 -12.89
C LEU A 51 -1.67 3.72 -12.07
N VAL A 52 -1.47 2.96 -10.99
CA VAL A 52 -0.25 3.02 -10.17
C VAL A 52 0.98 2.68 -11.00
N ALA A 53 1.00 1.53 -11.67
CA ALA A 53 2.14 1.09 -12.47
C ALA A 53 2.44 2.09 -13.60
N THR A 54 1.42 2.55 -14.31
CA THR A 54 1.58 3.53 -15.39
C THR A 54 2.06 4.87 -14.88
N GLY A 55 1.48 5.35 -13.77
CA GLY A 55 1.86 6.64 -13.16
C GLY A 55 3.31 6.67 -12.68
N LEU A 56 3.80 5.54 -12.14
CA LEU A 56 5.19 5.37 -11.74
C LEU A 56 6.12 5.29 -12.95
N ALA A 57 5.82 4.43 -13.93
CA ALA A 57 6.62 4.24 -15.15
C ALA A 57 6.76 5.54 -15.98
N CYS A 58 5.74 6.40 -15.94
CA CYS A 58 5.74 7.68 -16.63
C CYS A 58 6.36 8.83 -15.81
N ASP A 59 6.90 8.56 -14.63
CA ASP A 59 7.35 9.59 -13.67
C ASP A 59 6.29 10.66 -13.36
N ALA A 60 4.99 10.29 -13.50
CA ALA A 60 3.89 11.16 -13.12
C ALA A 60 3.79 11.30 -11.60
N THR A 61 4.21 10.27 -10.88
CA THR A 61 4.43 10.27 -9.42
C THR A 61 5.54 9.31 -9.08
N ARG A 62 6.20 9.51 -7.92
CA ARG A 62 7.22 8.61 -7.37
C ARG A 62 6.79 7.96 -6.07
N VAL A 63 5.69 8.42 -5.48
CA VAL A 63 5.15 7.88 -4.24
C VAL A 63 3.65 7.69 -4.39
N VAL A 64 3.18 6.50 -4.02
CA VAL A 64 1.75 6.15 -4.03
C VAL A 64 1.39 5.52 -2.70
N THR A 65 0.26 5.91 -2.14
CA THR A 65 -0.38 5.21 -1.04
C THR A 65 -1.74 4.70 -1.47
N LEU A 66 -2.04 3.44 -1.16
CA LEU A 66 -3.29 2.80 -1.53
C LEU A 66 -3.85 1.99 -0.36
N THR A 67 -5.12 2.14 -0.09
CA THR A 67 -5.84 1.34 0.91
C THR A 67 -6.84 0.44 0.20
N LEU A 68 -6.64 -0.88 0.27
CA LEU A 68 -7.55 -1.87 -0.34
C LEU A 68 -8.86 -2.02 0.45
N GLY A 69 -8.82 -1.78 1.76
CA GLY A 69 -10.00 -1.85 2.60
C GLY A 69 -9.86 -1.02 3.86
N ARG A 70 -10.96 -0.45 4.32
CA ARG A 70 -11.02 0.28 5.60
C ARG A 70 -11.11 -0.73 6.75
N ALA A 71 -10.47 -0.45 7.88
CA ALA A 71 -10.53 -1.28 9.07
C ALA A 71 -11.98 -1.53 9.56
N ALA A 72 -12.82 -0.52 9.53
CA ALA A 72 -14.24 -0.60 9.89
C ALA A 72 -15.14 -0.70 8.64
N SER A 73 -14.78 -1.55 7.67
CA SER A 73 -15.60 -1.73 6.47
C SER A 73 -16.77 -2.66 6.75
N GLU A 74 -17.98 -2.15 6.57
CA GLU A 74 -19.24 -2.94 6.59
C GLU A 74 -19.50 -3.66 5.25
N ARG A 75 -18.51 -3.73 4.38
CA ARG A 75 -18.63 -4.31 3.05
C ARG A 75 -18.28 -5.78 3.09
N ALA A 76 -19.19 -6.61 2.63
CA ALA A 76 -18.95 -8.03 2.35
C ALA A 76 -18.37 -8.18 0.93
N LEU A 77 -17.31 -8.97 0.78
CA LEU A 77 -16.81 -9.34 -0.55
C LEU A 77 -17.61 -10.55 -1.06
N PRO A 78 -18.07 -10.51 -2.33
CA PRO A 78 -18.74 -11.66 -2.94
C PRO A 78 -17.86 -12.92 -2.88
N GLY A 79 -18.47 -14.04 -2.46
CA GLY A 79 -17.78 -15.33 -2.37
C GLY A 79 -17.08 -15.63 -1.04
N TYR A 80 -17.02 -14.66 -0.10
CA TYR A 80 -16.35 -14.84 1.20
C TYR A 80 -17.35 -14.86 2.38
N GLY A 81 -18.59 -15.30 2.15
CA GLY A 81 -19.63 -15.44 3.16
C GLY A 81 -20.52 -14.20 3.31
N ALA A 82 -21.38 -14.24 4.33
CA ALA A 82 -22.37 -13.20 4.60
C ALA A 82 -21.88 -12.10 5.54
N PHE A 83 -20.66 -12.23 6.06
CA PHE A 83 -20.09 -11.28 7.00
C PHE A 83 -19.42 -10.12 6.25
N ASP A 84 -19.63 -8.90 6.73
CA ASP A 84 -18.76 -7.79 6.38
C ASP A 84 -17.37 -7.97 7.00
N HIS A 85 -16.37 -7.26 6.46
CA HIS A 85 -14.98 -7.38 6.88
C HIS A 85 -14.80 -7.11 8.38
N HIS A 86 -15.43 -6.06 8.92
CA HIS A 86 -15.27 -5.68 10.32
C HIS A 86 -15.85 -6.75 11.25
N THR A 87 -17.07 -7.20 10.98
CA THR A 87 -17.72 -8.28 11.75
C THR A 87 -16.91 -9.57 11.66
N ALA A 88 -16.41 -9.93 10.47
CA ALA A 88 -15.58 -11.11 10.27
C ALA A 88 -14.27 -11.04 11.06
N SER A 89 -13.63 -9.89 11.14
CA SER A 89 -12.38 -9.72 11.91
C SER A 89 -12.56 -9.97 13.41
N HIS A 90 -13.77 -9.73 13.93
CA HIS A 90 -14.14 -10.02 15.32
C HIS A 90 -14.61 -11.45 15.56
N HIS A 91 -14.50 -12.34 14.66
CA HIS A 91 -15.04 -13.72 14.57
C HIS A 91 -15.57 -14.38 15.86
N ARG A 92 -15.12 -13.99 17.05
CA ARG A 92 -15.56 -14.42 18.38
C ARG A 92 -15.68 -15.96 18.56
N GLY A 93 -14.86 -16.70 17.82
CA GLY A 93 -14.88 -18.16 17.79
C GLY A 93 -15.92 -18.75 16.83
N ASP A 94 -16.66 -17.96 16.05
CA ASP A 94 -17.52 -18.44 14.98
C ASP A 94 -16.66 -18.88 13.78
N PRO A 95 -16.66 -20.18 13.40
CA PRO A 95 -15.87 -20.66 12.27
C PRO A 95 -16.24 -19.99 10.95
N ASN A 96 -17.51 -19.66 10.71
CA ASN A 96 -17.93 -19.05 9.45
C ASN A 96 -17.43 -17.61 9.34
N ALA A 97 -17.42 -16.87 10.45
CA ALA A 97 -16.84 -15.54 10.48
C ALA A 97 -15.32 -15.58 10.29
N TYR A 98 -14.64 -16.56 10.88
CA TYR A 98 -13.22 -16.78 10.72
C TYR A 98 -12.85 -17.14 9.26
N ASP A 99 -13.63 -18.01 8.62
CA ASP A 99 -13.45 -18.39 7.22
C ASP A 99 -13.66 -17.18 6.30
N ALA A 100 -14.69 -16.36 6.56
CA ALA A 100 -14.93 -15.12 5.82
C ALA A 100 -13.76 -14.14 5.95
N TRP A 101 -13.22 -13.97 7.16
CA TRP A 101 -12.06 -13.10 7.41
C TRP A 101 -10.79 -13.62 6.73
N THR A 102 -10.54 -14.92 6.79
CA THR A 102 -9.42 -15.58 6.11
C THR A 102 -9.52 -15.39 4.59
N GLY A 103 -10.71 -15.59 4.03
CA GLY A 103 -10.99 -15.35 2.61
C GLY A 103 -10.73 -13.90 2.20
N TYR A 104 -11.17 -12.94 3.02
CA TYR A 104 -10.88 -11.52 2.77
C TYR A 104 -9.38 -11.22 2.79
N THR A 105 -8.65 -11.76 3.77
CA THR A 105 -7.20 -11.56 3.87
C THR A 105 -6.47 -12.18 2.66
N ALA A 106 -6.87 -13.36 2.24
CA ALA A 106 -6.36 -14.01 1.04
C ALA A 106 -6.63 -13.18 -0.21
N TRP A 107 -7.83 -12.62 -0.35
CA TRP A 107 -8.18 -11.71 -1.45
C TRP A 107 -7.29 -10.46 -1.47
N CYS A 108 -7.07 -9.81 -0.33
CA CYS A 108 -6.16 -8.65 -0.25
C CYS A 108 -4.73 -9.03 -0.67
N THR A 109 -4.24 -10.17 -0.20
CA THR A 109 -2.90 -10.67 -0.55
C THR A 109 -2.78 -10.96 -2.04
N GLU A 110 -3.80 -11.58 -2.65
CA GLU A 110 -3.87 -11.81 -4.09
C GLU A 110 -3.85 -10.49 -4.87
N ARG A 111 -4.57 -9.46 -4.40
CA ARG A 111 -4.54 -8.14 -5.04
C ARG A 111 -3.14 -7.52 -4.99
N VAL A 112 -2.44 -7.62 -3.88
CA VAL A 112 -1.03 -7.16 -3.78
C VAL A 112 -0.15 -7.94 -4.78
N ALA A 113 -0.29 -9.27 -4.86
CA ALA A 113 0.46 -10.07 -5.82
C ALA A 113 0.22 -9.61 -7.28
N ARG A 114 -1.01 -9.30 -7.64
CA ARG A 114 -1.34 -8.76 -8.99
C ARG A 114 -0.69 -7.40 -9.26
N LEU A 115 -0.61 -6.52 -8.26
CA LEU A 115 0.16 -5.28 -8.39
C LEU A 115 1.64 -5.57 -8.68
N LEU A 116 2.25 -6.51 -7.94
CA LEU A 116 3.64 -6.89 -8.13
C LEU A 116 3.87 -7.50 -9.54
N ASP A 117 2.98 -8.38 -9.99
CA ASP A 117 3.02 -8.94 -11.35
C ASP A 117 2.93 -7.84 -12.40
N ARG A 118 2.04 -6.87 -12.21
CA ARG A 118 1.90 -5.73 -13.12
C ARG A 118 3.17 -4.89 -13.17
N MET A 119 3.75 -4.56 -12.01
CA MET A 119 5.01 -3.80 -11.94
C MET A 119 6.20 -4.59 -12.52
N ALA A 120 6.21 -5.91 -12.34
CA ALA A 120 7.22 -6.77 -12.94
C ALA A 120 7.10 -6.89 -14.46
N ALA A 121 5.89 -6.74 -15.01
CA ALA A 121 5.62 -6.76 -16.45
C ALA A 121 5.76 -5.37 -17.12
N THR A 122 5.87 -4.31 -16.35
CA THR A 122 6.00 -2.93 -16.86
C THR A 122 7.46 -2.59 -17.07
N ASP A 123 7.80 -2.17 -18.30
CA ASP A 123 9.16 -1.71 -18.62
C ASP A 123 9.40 -0.33 -18.02
N ASP A 124 10.57 -0.16 -17.42
CA ASP A 124 11.08 1.09 -16.90
C ASP A 124 12.55 1.24 -17.33
N HIS A 125 12.74 1.93 -18.46
CA HIS A 125 14.05 2.17 -19.06
C HIS A 125 14.89 0.90 -19.32
N GLY A 126 14.24 -0.19 -19.72
CA GLY A 126 14.88 -1.46 -20.06
C GLY A 126 15.08 -2.41 -18.87
N ALA A 127 14.56 -2.08 -17.70
CA ALA A 127 14.43 -2.96 -16.55
C ALA A 127 12.95 -3.11 -16.15
N ARG A 128 12.65 -3.92 -15.15
CA ARG A 128 11.28 -4.00 -14.63
C ARG A 128 11.02 -2.82 -13.70
N LEU A 129 9.85 -2.21 -13.77
CA LEU A 129 9.45 -1.16 -12.84
C LEU A 129 9.63 -1.60 -11.37
N LEU A 130 9.37 -2.88 -11.08
CA LEU A 130 9.54 -3.46 -9.75
C LEU A 130 11.00 -3.44 -9.27
N ASP A 131 11.98 -3.50 -10.17
CA ASP A 131 13.40 -3.46 -9.80
C ASP A 131 13.82 -2.07 -9.31
N HIS A 132 13.21 -1.03 -9.84
CA HIS A 132 13.46 0.37 -9.44
C HIS A 132 12.50 0.88 -8.35
N SER A 133 11.53 0.07 -7.96
CA SER A 133 10.52 0.43 -6.97
C SER A 133 10.68 -0.36 -5.67
N LEU A 134 9.98 0.11 -4.63
CA LEU A 134 9.73 -0.65 -3.41
C LEU A 134 8.25 -0.58 -3.08
N VAL A 135 7.62 -1.72 -2.97
CA VAL A 135 6.26 -1.86 -2.47
C VAL A 135 6.32 -2.33 -1.02
N VAL A 136 5.66 -1.60 -0.13
CA VAL A 136 5.43 -2.04 1.26
C VAL A 136 3.94 -2.31 1.41
N ALA A 137 3.59 -3.52 1.72
CA ALA A 137 2.20 -3.94 1.91
C ALA A 137 2.02 -4.62 3.27
N GLY A 138 0.87 -4.41 3.90
CA GLY A 138 0.59 -5.01 5.19
C GLY A 138 -0.72 -4.57 5.82
N SER A 139 -0.87 -4.89 7.08
CA SER A 139 -2.02 -4.52 7.90
C SER A 139 -1.62 -3.61 9.04
N CYS A 140 -2.55 -2.74 9.46
CA CYS A 140 -2.39 -1.90 10.65
C CYS A 140 -2.65 -2.66 11.96
N MET A 141 -3.05 -3.92 11.89
CA MET A 141 -3.32 -4.79 13.05
C MET A 141 -2.76 -6.18 12.79
N GLY A 142 -2.12 -6.78 13.77
CA GLY A 142 -1.74 -8.19 13.77
C GLY A 142 -2.89 -9.09 14.22
N GLU A 143 -3.79 -8.56 15.07
CA GLU A 143 -4.96 -9.31 15.55
C GLU A 143 -6.20 -8.41 15.57
N GLY A 144 -7.19 -8.76 14.74
CA GLY A 144 -8.39 -7.96 14.53
C GLY A 144 -9.42 -8.05 15.66
N GLN A 145 -9.56 -9.21 16.32
CA GLN A 145 -10.60 -9.44 17.33
C GLN A 145 -10.50 -8.49 18.52
N ARG A 146 -9.28 -8.16 18.96
CA ARG A 146 -9.00 -7.26 20.08
C ARG A 146 -8.37 -5.94 19.66
N HIS A 147 -8.25 -5.70 18.36
CA HIS A 147 -7.60 -4.53 17.76
C HIS A 147 -6.14 -4.37 18.25
N VAL A 148 -5.37 -5.45 18.20
CA VAL A 148 -3.96 -5.43 18.66
C VAL A 148 -3.06 -4.91 17.54
N PRO A 149 -2.45 -3.72 17.68
CA PRO A 149 -1.54 -3.14 16.68
C PRO A 149 -0.09 -3.60 16.90
N ARG A 150 0.10 -4.92 17.09
CA ARG A 150 1.41 -5.56 17.28
C ARG A 150 1.52 -6.74 16.33
N ASP A 151 2.75 -7.23 16.13
CA ASP A 151 3.04 -8.33 15.20
C ASP A 151 2.43 -8.07 13.83
N LEU A 152 2.65 -6.86 13.30
CA LEU A 152 2.07 -6.42 12.04
C LEU A 152 2.63 -7.25 10.89
N PRO A 153 1.77 -7.91 10.09
CA PRO A 153 2.23 -8.59 8.89
C PRO A 153 2.62 -7.56 7.84
N LEU A 154 3.90 -7.45 7.55
CA LEU A 154 4.45 -6.54 6.55
C LEU A 154 5.26 -7.32 5.53
N VAL A 155 5.11 -6.98 4.27
CA VAL A 155 5.86 -7.53 3.14
C VAL A 155 6.45 -6.37 2.35
N THR A 156 7.74 -6.49 2.02
CA THR A 156 8.39 -5.59 1.07
C THR A 156 8.69 -6.35 -0.21
N ALA A 157 8.50 -5.72 -1.36
CA ALA A 157 8.80 -6.29 -2.66
C ALA A 157 9.40 -5.23 -3.60
N GLY A 158 10.34 -5.66 -4.44
CA GLY A 158 11.17 -4.77 -5.22
C GLY A 158 12.46 -4.40 -4.48
N SER A 159 13.46 -3.91 -5.21
CA SER A 159 14.81 -3.69 -4.67
C SER A 159 15.22 -2.21 -4.61
N LEU A 160 14.38 -1.29 -5.04
CA LEU A 160 14.68 0.14 -5.12
C LEU A 160 16.04 0.41 -5.80
N GLY A 161 16.27 -0.26 -6.96
CA GLY A 161 17.53 -0.18 -7.67
C GLY A 161 18.71 -0.90 -7.00
N GLY A 162 18.41 -1.87 -6.14
CA GLY A 162 19.42 -2.64 -5.38
C GLY A 162 19.78 -2.06 -4.02
N LEU A 163 19.05 -1.03 -3.56
CA LEU A 163 19.26 -0.42 -2.24
C LEU A 163 18.58 -1.19 -1.10
N VAL A 164 17.64 -2.09 -1.41
CA VAL A 164 16.90 -2.91 -0.44
C VAL A 164 17.13 -4.38 -0.72
N GLY A 165 17.53 -5.12 0.31
CA GLY A 165 17.67 -6.58 0.28
C GLY A 165 16.30 -7.26 0.19
N THR A 166 16.22 -8.37 -0.55
CA THR A 166 14.99 -9.16 -0.72
C THR A 166 15.24 -10.65 -0.44
N GLY A 167 14.17 -11.42 -0.29
CA GLY A 167 14.27 -12.88 -0.12
C GLY A 167 14.59 -13.34 1.29
N SER A 168 14.47 -12.46 2.29
CA SER A 168 14.66 -12.76 3.70
C SER A 168 13.38 -12.54 4.51
N HIS A 169 13.31 -13.18 5.67
CA HIS A 169 12.26 -12.97 6.66
C HIS A 169 12.91 -12.47 7.94
N HIS A 170 12.49 -11.31 8.41
CA HIS A 170 13.01 -10.67 9.62
C HIS A 170 11.96 -10.74 10.73
N VAL A 171 12.33 -11.32 11.86
CA VAL A 171 11.57 -11.26 13.10
C VAL A 171 12.34 -10.34 14.04
N LEU A 172 11.72 -9.24 14.45
CA LEU A 172 12.35 -8.32 15.38
C LEU A 172 12.27 -8.90 16.80
N GLU A 173 13.39 -8.92 17.52
CA GLU A 173 13.46 -9.46 18.88
C GLU A 173 12.75 -8.61 19.93
N GLU A 174 12.53 -7.33 19.62
CA GLU A 174 11.88 -6.35 20.48
C GLU A 174 10.67 -5.74 19.78
N ASP A 175 9.67 -5.34 20.56
CA ASP A 175 8.61 -4.47 20.07
C ASP A 175 9.22 -3.16 19.54
N ARG A 176 9.06 -2.91 18.26
CA ARG A 176 9.54 -1.69 17.60
C ARG A 176 8.38 -0.97 16.92
N PRO A 177 8.34 0.36 16.98
CA PRO A 177 7.32 1.11 16.28
C PRO A 177 7.48 0.95 14.75
N LEU A 178 6.36 0.93 14.04
CA LEU A 178 6.36 0.93 12.57
C LEU A 178 7.10 2.15 11.99
N ALA A 179 7.16 3.23 12.74
CA ALA A 179 7.90 4.43 12.38
C ALA A 179 9.41 4.19 12.21
N ASP A 180 9.98 3.18 12.88
CA ASP A 180 11.38 2.77 12.67
C ASP A 180 11.62 2.17 11.27
N LEU A 181 10.63 1.48 10.70
CA LEU A 181 10.69 1.02 9.32
C LEU A 181 10.68 2.20 8.33
N TRP A 182 9.79 3.14 8.56
CA TRP A 182 9.72 4.35 7.71
C TRP A 182 10.99 5.20 7.82
N LEU A 183 11.57 5.29 9.01
CA LEU A 183 12.87 5.94 9.20
C LEU A 183 13.98 5.23 8.43
N GLY A 184 14.01 3.89 8.44
CA GLY A 184 14.95 3.09 7.65
C GLY A 184 14.81 3.32 6.15
N LEU A 185 13.55 3.37 5.65
CA LEU A 185 13.29 3.69 4.24
C LEU A 185 13.77 5.10 3.87
N LEU A 186 13.57 6.09 4.73
CA LEU A 186 14.06 7.45 4.49
C LEU A 186 15.60 7.49 4.42
N HIS A 187 16.28 6.78 5.33
CA HIS A 187 17.74 6.66 5.29
C HIS A 187 18.21 5.98 4.01
N THR A 188 17.53 4.91 3.56
CA THR A 188 17.83 4.24 2.29
C THR A 188 17.68 5.20 1.09
N LEU A 189 16.74 6.14 1.16
CA LEU A 189 16.52 7.17 0.14
C LEU A 189 17.44 8.40 0.29
N GLY A 190 18.35 8.41 1.27
CA GLY A 190 19.33 9.47 1.48
C GLY A 190 18.86 10.62 2.38
N ASP A 191 17.73 10.47 3.09
CA ASP A 191 17.29 11.42 4.11
C ASP A 191 17.81 10.96 5.47
N ASP A 192 18.76 11.68 6.05
CA ASP A 192 19.48 11.33 7.27
C ASP A 192 18.85 11.87 8.57
N ARG A 193 17.54 12.20 8.52
CA ARG A 193 16.83 12.66 9.71
C ARG A 193 16.94 11.68 10.87
N ALA A 194 16.99 12.23 12.08
CA ALA A 194 17.18 11.43 13.30
C ALA A 194 15.92 10.70 13.76
N THR A 195 14.72 11.18 13.37
CA THR A 195 13.44 10.67 13.86
C THR A 195 12.38 10.70 12.77
N PHE A 196 11.36 9.83 12.92
CA PHE A 196 10.16 9.85 12.08
C PHE A 196 8.91 9.60 12.93
N GLY A 197 7.86 10.41 12.72
CA GLY A 197 6.65 10.35 13.54
C GLY A 197 6.94 10.65 15.01
N ASP A 198 6.12 10.09 15.88
CA ASP A 198 6.21 10.34 17.33
C ASP A 198 7.23 9.45 18.03
N ASP A 199 7.54 8.27 17.48
CA ASP A 199 8.29 7.21 18.18
C ASP A 199 9.37 6.53 17.32
N GLY A 200 9.49 6.86 16.04
CA GLY A 200 10.56 6.35 15.17
C GLY A 200 11.89 7.01 15.47
N THR A 201 12.77 6.28 16.14
CA THR A 201 14.08 6.79 16.59
C THR A 201 15.25 5.85 16.26
N ARG A 202 14.95 4.62 15.82
CA ARG A 202 15.93 3.58 15.48
C ARG A 202 15.63 3.00 14.10
N ALA A 203 16.23 3.55 13.06
CA ALA A 203 16.04 3.07 11.70
C ALA A 203 16.25 1.54 11.59
N ILE A 204 15.37 0.86 10.86
CA ILE A 204 15.58 -0.53 10.48
C ILE A 204 16.47 -0.56 9.23
N ASP A 205 17.54 -1.33 9.28
CA ASP A 205 18.37 -1.59 8.10
C ASP A 205 17.63 -2.51 7.14
N LEU A 206 17.55 -2.13 5.88
CA LEU A 206 16.78 -2.82 4.85
C LEU A 206 17.68 -3.41 3.74
N GLY A 207 18.97 -3.21 3.82
CA GLY A 207 19.92 -3.63 2.77
C GLY A 207 21.04 -4.49 3.24
#